data_d1fde9a9d271029e4ef4ed625f6776bb
#
_entry.id   d1fde9a9d271029e4ef4ed625f6776bb
#
_cell.length_a   1.000
_cell.length_b   1.000
_cell.length_c   1.000
_cell.angle_alpha   90.00
_cell.angle_beta   90.00
_cell.angle_gamma   90.00
#
_symmetry.space_group_name_H-M   'P 1'
#
loop_
_entity.id
_entity.type
_entity.pdbx_description
1 polymer ?
#
loop_
_entity_poly.entity_id
_entity_poly.type
_entity_poly.pdbx_seq_one_letter_code
_entity_poly.pdbx_strand_id
1 'polypeptide(L)'
;MLAAKQPRPKKCRVESCRASFVPQRLGQRVCSPACAILDAPTNQANQEKARKSLAQVERREIKVRKEKLKSRGDHMKDAEKAVRDYRRTYELSIGSGCMSCGQSQEEIKAAQGWKVGGAFDAGHYLGKGARPELRLEPNNIWLQCKACNSGSYMHARKGYTVSQGFRAGLIARIGLEAVESLEADHEPRKYTVEELKAITAEYRAKTRELKKGQAA
;
A
#
# COMPACT_ATOMS: atom_id res chain seq x y z
N MET A 1 -24.96 44.95 -23.30
CA MET A 1 -25.37 43.76 -22.53
C MET A 1 -25.96 42.73 -23.48
N LEU A 2 -25.33 41.58 -23.68
CA LEU A 2 -25.86 40.50 -24.52
C LEU A 2 -27.04 39.85 -23.78
N ALA A 3 -28.25 39.94 -24.32
CA ALA A 3 -29.44 39.27 -23.76
C ALA A 3 -29.20 37.76 -23.76
N ALA A 4 -29.28 37.15 -22.56
CA ALA A 4 -29.14 35.70 -22.40
C ALA A 4 -30.20 35.00 -23.25
N LYS A 5 -29.78 34.16 -24.22
CA LYS A 5 -30.68 33.34 -25.03
C LYS A 5 -31.53 32.45 -24.13
N GLN A 6 -32.84 32.64 -24.14
CA GLN A 6 -33.75 31.77 -23.39
C GLN A 6 -33.65 30.31 -23.91
N PRO A 7 -33.63 29.34 -23.02
CA PRO A 7 -33.56 27.94 -23.42
C PRO A 7 -34.83 27.53 -24.19
N ARG A 8 -34.65 26.75 -25.25
CA ARG A 8 -35.78 26.26 -26.07
C ARG A 8 -36.65 25.28 -25.29
N PRO A 9 -37.97 25.30 -25.45
CA PRO A 9 -38.89 24.32 -24.83
C PRO A 9 -38.51 22.89 -25.24
N LYS A 10 -38.64 21.97 -24.27
CA LYS A 10 -38.39 20.51 -24.47
C LYS A 10 -39.61 19.72 -24.02
N LYS A 11 -39.84 18.55 -24.61
CA LYS A 11 -40.83 17.57 -24.11
C LYS A 11 -40.29 16.78 -22.91
N CYS A 12 -41.14 16.60 -21.90
CA CYS A 12 -40.80 15.75 -20.76
C CYS A 12 -40.46 14.34 -21.23
N ARG A 13 -39.39 13.76 -20.67
CA ARG A 13 -38.90 12.42 -21.03
C ARG A 13 -39.87 11.31 -20.54
N VAL A 14 -40.60 11.56 -19.46
CA VAL A 14 -41.56 10.58 -18.92
C VAL A 14 -42.70 10.39 -19.93
N GLU A 15 -42.89 9.13 -20.39
CA GLU A 15 -43.84 8.79 -21.45
C GLU A 15 -45.26 9.12 -21.09
N SER A 16 -45.67 8.92 -19.85
CA SER A 16 -47.01 9.25 -19.32
C SER A 16 -47.28 10.76 -19.20
N CYS A 17 -46.23 11.59 -19.30
CA CYS A 17 -46.34 13.05 -19.15
C CYS A 17 -46.21 13.80 -20.47
N ARG A 18 -45.10 13.65 -21.16
CA ARG A 18 -44.76 14.31 -22.45
C ARG A 18 -45.05 15.84 -22.53
N ALA A 19 -45.32 16.50 -21.39
CA ALA A 19 -45.58 17.94 -21.34
C ALA A 19 -44.38 18.75 -21.85
N SER A 20 -44.70 19.85 -22.59
CA SER A 20 -43.69 20.79 -23.01
C SER A 20 -43.29 21.69 -21.83
N PHE A 21 -42.00 21.90 -21.60
CA PHE A 21 -41.48 22.76 -20.53
C PHE A 21 -40.20 23.48 -20.96
N VAL A 22 -39.94 24.63 -20.35
CA VAL A 22 -38.69 25.36 -20.52
C VAL A 22 -37.68 24.90 -19.44
N PRO A 23 -36.51 24.33 -19.79
CA PRO A 23 -35.57 23.89 -18.81
C PRO A 23 -35.03 25.04 -17.95
N GLN A 24 -35.09 24.91 -16.63
CA GLN A 24 -34.51 25.88 -15.68
C GLN A 24 -33.07 25.56 -15.30
N ARG A 25 -32.59 24.36 -15.63
CA ARG A 25 -31.23 23.90 -15.33
C ARG A 25 -30.62 23.20 -16.53
N LEU A 26 -29.31 23.34 -16.69
CA LEU A 26 -28.56 22.60 -17.71
C LEU A 26 -28.77 21.09 -17.51
N GLY A 27 -29.11 20.38 -18.59
CA GLY A 27 -29.36 18.93 -18.55
C GLY A 27 -30.73 18.49 -18.04
N GLN A 28 -31.65 19.41 -17.68
CA GLN A 28 -33.01 19.07 -17.26
C GLN A 28 -33.77 18.37 -18.40
N ARG A 29 -34.32 17.16 -18.11
CA ARG A 29 -35.04 16.31 -19.07
C ARG A 29 -36.50 16.08 -18.72
N VAL A 30 -36.92 16.46 -17.52
CA VAL A 30 -38.26 16.26 -16.98
C VAL A 30 -38.83 17.58 -16.49
N CYS A 31 -40.17 17.74 -16.58
CA CYS A 31 -40.87 18.98 -16.29
C CYS A 31 -41.06 19.29 -14.80
N SER A 32 -41.08 18.25 -13.95
CA SER A 32 -41.42 18.39 -12.51
C SER A 32 -40.64 17.40 -11.66
N PRO A 33 -40.58 17.61 -10.32
CA PRO A 33 -40.01 16.63 -9.38
C PRO A 33 -40.72 15.28 -9.43
N ALA A 34 -42.05 15.25 -9.59
CA ALA A 34 -42.82 14.00 -9.73
C ALA A 34 -42.35 13.21 -10.98
N CYS A 35 -42.15 13.88 -12.11
CA CYS A 35 -41.59 13.24 -13.29
C CYS A 35 -40.14 12.84 -13.11
N ALA A 36 -39.36 13.51 -12.28
CA ALA A 36 -38.01 13.10 -11.96
C ALA A 36 -37.94 11.79 -11.19
N ILE A 37 -38.90 11.57 -10.29
CA ILE A 37 -39.07 10.30 -9.55
C ILE A 37 -39.42 9.16 -10.52
N LEU A 38 -40.31 9.41 -11.46
CA LEU A 38 -40.72 8.42 -12.48
C LEU A 38 -39.60 8.13 -13.50
N ASP A 39 -38.78 9.13 -13.85
CA ASP A 39 -37.65 8.99 -14.80
C ASP A 39 -36.42 8.33 -14.14
N ALA A 40 -36.26 8.42 -12.82
CA ALA A 40 -35.10 7.93 -12.11
C ALA A 40 -34.81 6.43 -12.37
N PRO A 41 -35.79 5.50 -12.33
CA PRO A 41 -35.56 4.09 -12.62
C PRO A 41 -35.17 3.80 -14.06
N THR A 42 -35.64 4.63 -15.01
CA THR A 42 -35.39 4.44 -16.45
C THR A 42 -34.15 5.18 -16.96
N ASN A 43 -33.58 6.07 -16.14
CA ASN A 43 -32.40 6.83 -16.49
C ASN A 43 -31.15 5.99 -16.34
N GLN A 44 -30.55 5.58 -17.46
CA GLN A 44 -29.35 4.75 -17.50
C GLN A 44 -28.19 5.30 -16.62
N ALA A 45 -27.98 6.62 -16.60
CA ALA A 45 -26.95 7.24 -15.76
C ALA A 45 -27.23 7.10 -14.26
N ASN A 46 -28.52 7.17 -13.85
CA ASN A 46 -28.93 6.96 -12.45
C ASN A 46 -28.83 5.48 -12.06
N GLN A 47 -29.21 4.55 -12.95
CA GLN A 47 -29.04 3.12 -12.74
C GLN A 47 -27.58 2.76 -12.58
N GLU A 48 -26.69 3.33 -13.41
CA GLU A 48 -25.26 3.10 -13.33
C GLU A 48 -24.65 3.66 -12.02
N LYS A 49 -25.06 4.85 -11.57
CA LYS A 49 -24.68 5.40 -10.28
C LYS A 49 -25.14 4.52 -9.12
N ALA A 50 -26.39 4.07 -9.15
CA ALA A 50 -26.94 3.18 -8.14
C ALA A 50 -26.18 1.84 -8.08
N ARG A 51 -25.88 1.23 -9.24
CA ARG A 51 -25.08 0.02 -9.34
C ARG A 51 -23.67 0.21 -8.77
N LYS A 52 -23.01 1.32 -9.11
CA LYS A 52 -21.68 1.65 -8.56
C LYS A 52 -21.71 1.84 -7.04
N SER A 53 -22.76 2.50 -6.52
CA SER A 53 -22.96 2.69 -5.08
C SER A 53 -23.17 1.36 -4.36
N LEU A 54 -24.06 0.49 -4.86
CA LEU A 54 -24.29 -0.84 -4.29
C LEU A 54 -23.00 -1.68 -4.29
N ALA A 55 -22.27 -1.73 -5.42
CA ALA A 55 -21.00 -2.45 -5.51
C ALA A 55 -19.95 -1.90 -4.51
N GLN A 56 -19.98 -0.60 -4.21
CA GLN A 56 -19.11 -0.02 -3.21
C GLN A 56 -19.49 -0.45 -1.79
N VAL A 57 -20.77 -0.52 -1.46
CA VAL A 57 -21.26 -1.03 -0.17
C VAL A 57 -20.86 -2.50 0.01
N GLU A 58 -21.15 -3.35 -0.97
CA GLU A 58 -20.77 -4.77 -0.96
C GLU A 58 -19.27 -4.96 -0.76
N ARG A 59 -18.44 -4.20 -1.47
CA ARG A 59 -16.97 -4.25 -1.28
C ARG A 59 -16.56 -3.88 0.15
N ARG A 60 -17.21 -2.90 0.76
CA ARG A 60 -16.97 -2.52 2.15
C ARG A 60 -17.36 -3.62 3.12
N GLU A 61 -18.53 -4.21 2.94
CA GLU A 61 -19.00 -5.34 3.77
C GLU A 61 -18.06 -6.55 3.66
N ILE A 62 -17.68 -6.94 2.44
CA ILE A 62 -16.70 -8.02 2.21
C ILE A 62 -15.39 -7.72 2.94
N LYS A 63 -14.90 -6.47 2.87
CA LYS A 63 -13.68 -6.07 3.56
C LYS A 63 -13.80 -6.21 5.09
N VAL A 64 -14.93 -5.77 5.66
CA VAL A 64 -15.20 -5.90 7.10
C VAL A 64 -15.28 -7.36 7.52
N ARG A 65 -15.98 -8.20 6.73
CA ARG A 65 -16.08 -9.65 7.00
C ARG A 65 -14.70 -10.32 6.94
N LYS A 66 -13.91 -10.02 5.90
CA LYS A 66 -12.54 -10.54 5.76
C LYS A 66 -11.66 -10.13 6.94
N GLU A 67 -11.76 -8.88 7.42
CA GLU A 67 -10.98 -8.42 8.57
C GLU A 67 -11.37 -9.15 9.86
N LYS A 68 -12.68 -9.39 10.08
CA LYS A 68 -13.17 -10.15 11.24
C LYS A 68 -12.73 -11.62 11.23
N LEU A 69 -12.50 -12.20 10.05
CA LEU A 69 -12.11 -13.60 9.89
C LEU A 69 -10.59 -13.81 9.93
N LYS A 70 -9.79 -12.74 9.99
CA LYS A 70 -8.34 -12.87 10.06
C LYS A 70 -7.89 -13.61 11.30
N SER A 71 -7.04 -14.60 11.09
CA SER A 71 -6.33 -15.29 12.16
C SER A 71 -5.23 -14.40 12.76
N ARG A 72 -4.74 -14.76 13.97
CA ARG A 72 -3.54 -14.12 14.55
C ARG A 72 -2.35 -14.20 13.58
N GLY A 73 -2.20 -15.32 12.86
CA GLY A 73 -1.15 -15.47 11.85
C GLY A 73 -1.27 -14.49 10.69
N ASP A 74 -2.49 -14.12 10.28
CA ASP A 74 -2.71 -13.12 9.23
C ASP A 74 -2.40 -11.71 9.73
N HIS A 75 -2.76 -11.38 10.98
CA HIS A 75 -2.35 -10.12 11.61
C HIS A 75 -0.83 -10.02 11.75
N MET A 76 -0.14 -11.13 12.06
CA MET A 76 1.32 -11.18 12.07
C MET A 76 1.93 -10.89 10.69
N LYS A 77 1.38 -11.46 9.61
CA LYS A 77 1.81 -11.16 8.24
C LYS A 77 1.58 -9.70 7.87
N ASP A 78 0.45 -9.12 8.29
CA ASP A 78 0.14 -7.71 8.05
C ASP A 78 1.13 -6.79 8.78
N ALA A 79 1.48 -7.10 10.04
CA ALA A 79 2.47 -6.36 10.82
C ALA A 79 3.87 -6.46 10.19
N GLU A 80 4.33 -7.67 9.86
CA GLU A 80 5.60 -7.89 9.17
C GLU A 80 5.66 -7.09 7.85
N LYS A 81 4.59 -7.14 7.07
CA LYS A 81 4.52 -6.36 5.83
C LYS A 81 4.64 -4.87 6.09
N ALA A 82 3.94 -4.34 7.09
CA ALA A 82 3.98 -2.92 7.42
C ALA A 82 5.38 -2.45 7.86
N VAL A 83 6.07 -3.24 8.72
CA VAL A 83 7.44 -2.95 9.14
C VAL A 83 8.40 -2.99 7.95
N ARG A 84 8.31 -4.00 7.09
CA ARG A 84 9.15 -4.13 5.89
C ARG A 84 8.90 -3.00 4.88
N ASP A 85 7.66 -2.63 4.64
CA ASP A 85 7.29 -1.53 3.74
C ASP A 85 7.86 -0.20 4.25
N TYR A 86 7.81 0.04 5.58
CA TYR A 86 8.41 1.20 6.21
C TYR A 86 9.93 1.21 6.04
N ARG A 87 10.61 0.13 6.46
CA ARG A 87 12.08 0.02 6.36
C ARG A 87 12.55 0.21 4.93
N ARG A 88 11.91 -0.45 3.97
CA ARG A 88 12.21 -0.28 2.55
C ARG A 88 12.06 1.17 2.10
N THR A 89 10.94 1.82 2.47
CA THR A 89 10.68 3.21 2.08
C THR A 89 11.70 4.15 2.71
N TYR A 90 12.00 3.97 3.99
CA TYR A 90 12.98 4.77 4.72
C TYR A 90 14.38 4.65 4.11
N GLU A 91 14.88 3.43 3.93
CA GLU A 91 16.22 3.21 3.38
C GLU A 91 16.35 3.76 1.95
N LEU A 92 15.32 3.61 1.14
CA LEU A 92 15.29 4.21 -0.19
C LEU A 92 15.32 5.74 -0.14
N SER A 93 14.64 6.35 0.83
CA SER A 93 14.56 7.82 0.96
C SER A 93 15.89 8.47 1.33
N ILE A 94 16.72 7.76 2.08
CA ILE A 94 18.06 8.24 2.49
C ILE A 94 19.20 7.76 1.57
N GLY A 95 18.85 7.20 0.41
CA GLY A 95 19.83 6.78 -0.58
C GLY A 95 20.63 5.51 -0.25
N SER A 96 20.17 4.70 0.73
CA SER A 96 20.88 3.48 1.12
C SER A 96 20.97 2.47 -0.02
N GLY A 97 22.14 1.87 -0.16
CA GLY A 97 22.37 0.72 -1.06
C GLY A 97 21.92 -0.61 -0.45
N CYS A 98 22.25 -1.70 -1.14
CA CYS A 98 21.99 -3.05 -0.65
C CYS A 98 22.87 -3.39 0.55
N MET A 99 22.25 -3.79 1.68
CA MET A 99 22.99 -4.14 2.90
C MET A 99 23.97 -5.30 2.71
N SER A 100 23.66 -6.27 1.86
CA SER A 100 24.48 -7.45 1.65
C SER A 100 25.63 -7.27 0.65
N CYS A 101 25.35 -6.70 -0.54
CA CYS A 101 26.38 -6.55 -1.56
C CYS A 101 27.01 -5.15 -1.63
N GLY A 102 26.44 -4.17 -0.92
CA GLY A 102 26.93 -2.80 -0.86
C GLY A 102 26.77 -1.98 -2.14
N GLN A 103 26.12 -2.52 -3.18
CA GLN A 103 25.85 -1.78 -4.41
C GLN A 103 24.88 -0.62 -4.17
N SER A 104 25.08 0.48 -4.89
CA SER A 104 24.24 1.66 -4.85
C SER A 104 22.83 1.40 -5.41
N GLN A 105 21.93 2.36 -5.18
CA GLN A 105 20.57 2.26 -5.75
C GLN A 105 20.58 2.32 -7.27
N GLU A 106 21.44 3.13 -7.86
CA GLU A 106 21.59 3.33 -9.30
C GLU A 106 22.07 2.05 -9.99
N GLU A 107 23.14 1.45 -9.48
CA GLU A 107 23.69 0.17 -10.00
C GLU A 107 22.63 -0.95 -9.94
N ILE A 108 21.91 -1.05 -8.82
CA ILE A 108 20.89 -2.09 -8.65
C ILE A 108 19.67 -1.82 -9.53
N LYS A 109 19.24 -0.56 -9.68
CA LYS A 109 18.13 -0.21 -10.57
C LYS A 109 18.48 -0.52 -12.03
N ALA A 110 19.69 -0.22 -12.46
CA ALA A 110 20.16 -0.56 -13.80
C ALA A 110 20.15 -2.08 -14.04
N ALA A 111 20.64 -2.87 -13.09
CA ALA A 111 20.74 -4.31 -13.22
C ALA A 111 19.43 -5.08 -12.98
N GLN A 112 18.54 -4.59 -12.14
CA GLN A 112 17.39 -5.33 -11.62
C GLN A 112 16.06 -4.56 -11.65
N GLY A 113 16.04 -3.33 -12.15
CA GLY A 113 14.85 -2.46 -12.13
C GLY A 113 13.63 -3.02 -12.88
N TRP A 114 13.86 -3.89 -13.86
CA TRP A 114 12.83 -4.58 -14.65
C TRP A 114 12.07 -5.66 -13.87
N LYS A 115 12.55 -6.08 -12.69
CA LYS A 115 11.91 -7.13 -11.89
C LYS A 115 10.56 -6.68 -11.35
N VAL A 116 9.58 -7.58 -11.33
CA VAL A 116 8.26 -7.33 -10.77
C VAL A 116 8.36 -6.91 -9.30
N GLY A 117 7.75 -5.78 -8.95
CA GLY A 117 7.84 -5.17 -7.62
C GLY A 117 9.13 -4.36 -7.39
N GLY A 118 9.91 -4.07 -8.46
CA GLY A 118 11.11 -3.23 -8.43
C GLY A 118 12.37 -3.98 -8.05
N ALA A 119 13.46 -3.24 -7.88
CA ALA A 119 14.82 -3.77 -7.69
C ALA A 119 15.14 -4.16 -6.23
N PHE A 120 14.35 -3.69 -5.26
CA PHE A 120 14.66 -3.81 -3.83
C PHE A 120 13.54 -4.44 -3.03
N ASP A 121 13.94 -5.15 -1.98
CA ASP A 121 13.08 -5.63 -0.90
C ASP A 121 13.67 -5.20 0.45
N ALA A 122 12.87 -5.33 1.54
CA ALA A 122 13.39 -5.31 2.89
C ALA A 122 13.57 -6.76 3.36
N GLY A 123 14.83 -7.18 3.53
CA GLY A 123 15.19 -8.52 3.97
C GLY A 123 15.49 -8.58 5.47
N HIS A 124 15.31 -9.74 6.08
CA HIS A 124 15.73 -9.99 7.46
C HIS A 124 17.21 -10.41 7.48
N TYR A 125 17.98 -9.81 8.38
CA TYR A 125 19.35 -10.26 8.66
C TYR A 125 19.34 -11.68 9.24
N LEU A 126 18.66 -11.86 10.35
CA LEU A 126 18.41 -13.16 10.95
C LEU A 126 17.03 -13.65 10.49
N GLY A 127 17.02 -14.73 9.72
CA GLY A 127 15.83 -15.22 9.06
C GLY A 127 14.70 -15.55 10.02
N LYS A 128 13.49 -15.09 9.74
CA LYS A 128 12.30 -15.26 10.60
C LYS A 128 11.88 -16.70 10.88
N GLY A 129 12.39 -17.67 10.13
CA GLY A 129 12.17 -19.09 10.40
C GLY A 129 13.06 -19.61 11.53
N ALA A 130 14.33 -19.18 11.55
CA ALA A 130 15.29 -19.53 12.59
C ALA A 130 15.16 -18.62 13.84
N ARG A 131 14.77 -17.36 13.64
CA ARG A 131 14.69 -16.31 14.67
C ARG A 131 13.33 -15.62 14.64
N PRO A 132 12.25 -16.34 15.01
CA PRO A 132 10.87 -15.81 14.94
C PRO A 132 10.64 -14.63 15.89
N GLU A 133 11.38 -14.53 16.98
CA GLU A 133 11.35 -13.41 17.94
C GLU A 133 11.77 -12.08 17.30
N LEU A 134 12.68 -12.10 16.33
CA LEU A 134 13.17 -10.91 15.63
C LEU A 134 12.38 -10.58 14.35
N ARG A 135 11.25 -11.24 14.14
CA ARG A 135 10.45 -11.10 12.91
C ARG A 135 9.93 -9.68 12.67
N LEU A 136 9.58 -8.94 13.74
CA LEU A 136 9.08 -7.58 13.68
C LEU A 136 10.12 -6.55 14.15
N GLU A 137 11.35 -6.99 14.48
CA GLU A 137 12.41 -6.11 14.93
C GLU A 137 12.95 -5.25 13.77
N PRO A 138 12.81 -3.91 13.81
CA PRO A 138 13.26 -3.05 12.72
C PRO A 138 14.76 -3.11 12.46
N ASN A 139 15.58 -3.34 13.49
CA ASN A 139 17.03 -3.46 13.35
C ASN A 139 17.45 -4.80 12.72
N ASN A 140 16.54 -5.76 12.62
CA ASN A 140 16.73 -7.00 11.90
C ASN A 140 16.31 -6.91 10.42
N ILE A 141 15.70 -5.77 9.98
CA ILE A 141 15.10 -5.64 8.64
C ILE A 141 15.73 -4.46 7.89
N TRP A 142 16.39 -4.74 6.77
CA TRP A 142 17.14 -3.75 6.02
C TRP A 142 16.97 -3.89 4.52
N LEU A 143 17.35 -2.85 3.77
CA LEU A 143 17.26 -2.83 2.32
C LEU A 143 18.22 -3.84 1.69
N GLN A 144 17.67 -4.71 0.86
CA GLN A 144 18.45 -5.62 0.02
C GLN A 144 18.01 -5.52 -1.45
N CYS A 145 18.92 -5.73 -2.38
CA CYS A 145 18.52 -6.00 -3.74
C CYS A 145 17.82 -7.37 -3.83
N LYS A 146 16.95 -7.54 -4.82
CA LYS A 146 16.19 -8.79 -4.97
C LYS A 146 17.05 -10.03 -5.11
N ALA A 147 18.20 -9.92 -5.77
CA ALA A 147 19.12 -11.02 -5.92
C ALA A 147 19.70 -11.48 -4.57
N CYS A 148 20.14 -10.53 -3.71
CA CYS A 148 20.59 -10.87 -2.37
C CYS A 148 19.47 -11.41 -1.49
N ASN A 149 18.28 -10.78 -1.52
CA ASN A 149 17.13 -11.22 -0.73
C ASN A 149 16.60 -12.61 -1.12
N SER A 150 16.82 -13.04 -2.37
CA SER A 150 16.49 -14.39 -2.83
C SER A 150 17.56 -15.44 -2.46
N GLY A 151 18.62 -15.05 -1.76
CA GLY A 151 19.72 -15.94 -1.39
C GLY A 151 20.72 -16.26 -2.51
N SER A 152 20.72 -15.48 -3.60
CA SER A 152 21.65 -15.68 -4.71
C SER A 152 23.07 -15.27 -4.29
N TYR A 153 23.91 -16.24 -4.03
CA TYR A 153 25.32 -16.03 -3.69
C TYR A 153 26.13 -15.33 -4.81
N MET A 154 25.64 -15.32 -6.03
CA MET A 154 26.24 -14.62 -7.17
C MET A 154 26.38 -13.10 -6.94
N HIS A 155 25.63 -12.54 -6.01
CA HIS A 155 25.65 -11.11 -5.67
C HIS A 155 26.32 -10.82 -4.31
N ALA A 156 26.93 -11.83 -3.67
CA ALA A 156 27.79 -11.61 -2.52
C ALA A 156 29.02 -10.75 -2.93
N ARG A 157 29.51 -9.94 -1.99
CA ARG A 157 30.83 -9.30 -2.17
C ARG A 157 31.89 -10.38 -2.38
N LYS A 158 32.91 -10.07 -3.16
CA LYS A 158 34.02 -11.03 -3.39
C LYS A 158 34.50 -11.66 -2.07
N GLY A 159 34.37 -12.97 -1.97
CA GLY A 159 34.80 -13.75 -0.80
C GLY A 159 33.78 -13.87 0.35
N TYR A 160 32.60 -13.25 0.25
CA TYR A 160 31.56 -13.32 1.29
C TYR A 160 30.28 -13.95 0.76
N THR A 161 29.61 -14.73 1.62
CA THR A 161 28.23 -15.12 1.38
C THR A 161 27.28 -13.90 1.55
N VAL A 162 26.05 -14.01 1.06
CA VAL A 162 25.04 -12.95 1.25
C VAL A 162 24.87 -12.61 2.74
N SER A 163 24.88 -13.61 3.62
CA SER A 163 24.75 -13.44 5.08
C SER A 163 25.96 -12.73 5.69
N GLN A 164 27.18 -13.14 5.31
CA GLN A 164 28.41 -12.48 5.77
C GLN A 164 28.48 -11.04 5.29
N GLY A 165 28.12 -10.78 4.03
CA GLY A 165 28.03 -9.42 3.50
C GLY A 165 26.98 -8.57 4.24
N PHE A 166 25.85 -9.18 4.62
CA PHE A 166 24.82 -8.51 5.42
C PHE A 166 25.37 -8.11 6.80
N ARG A 167 26.02 -9.05 7.51
CA ARG A 167 26.63 -8.79 8.82
C ARG A 167 27.67 -7.65 8.74
N ALA A 168 28.56 -7.72 7.76
CA ALA A 168 29.56 -6.66 7.56
C ALA A 168 28.91 -5.29 7.28
N GLY A 169 27.86 -5.26 6.47
CA GLY A 169 27.09 -4.04 6.20
C GLY A 169 26.40 -3.48 7.45
N LEU A 170 25.85 -4.36 8.30
CA LEU A 170 25.25 -3.97 9.57
C LEU A 170 26.28 -3.39 10.54
N ILE A 171 27.43 -4.06 10.72
CA ILE A 171 28.49 -3.56 11.58
C ILE A 171 28.94 -2.15 11.13
N ALA A 172 29.07 -1.92 9.84
CA ALA A 172 29.41 -0.60 9.31
C ALA A 172 28.31 0.45 9.55
N ARG A 173 27.04 0.02 9.66
CA ARG A 173 25.89 0.91 9.78
C ARG A 173 25.48 1.23 11.22
N ILE A 174 25.45 0.23 12.10
CA ILE A 174 24.95 0.34 13.49
C ILE A 174 26.00 -0.03 14.55
N GLY A 175 27.20 -0.44 14.13
CA GLY A 175 28.28 -0.85 15.04
C GLY A 175 28.23 -2.33 15.43
N LEU A 176 29.38 -2.86 15.88
CA LEU A 176 29.54 -4.26 16.24
C LEU A 176 28.66 -4.63 17.46
N GLU A 177 28.68 -3.83 18.51
CA GLU A 177 27.92 -4.05 19.75
C GLU A 177 26.41 -4.22 19.50
N ALA A 178 25.82 -3.35 18.65
CA ALA A 178 24.41 -3.44 18.30
C ALA A 178 24.08 -4.72 17.48
N VAL A 179 25.00 -5.16 16.64
CA VAL A 179 24.84 -6.41 15.88
C VAL A 179 24.94 -7.62 16.81
N GLU A 180 25.93 -7.66 17.70
CA GLU A 180 26.08 -8.73 18.69
C GLU A 180 24.90 -8.80 19.66
N SER A 181 24.40 -7.65 20.12
CA SER A 181 23.17 -7.55 20.93
C SER A 181 21.96 -8.16 20.19
N LEU A 182 21.81 -7.85 18.88
CA LEU A 182 20.74 -8.41 18.06
C LEU A 182 20.91 -9.94 17.88
N GLU A 183 22.13 -10.40 17.69
CA GLU A 183 22.46 -11.83 17.56
C GLU A 183 22.21 -12.59 18.86
N ALA A 184 22.44 -11.98 20.01
CA ALA A 184 22.24 -12.55 21.34
C ALA A 184 20.79 -12.49 21.83
N ASP A 185 19.92 -11.71 21.19
CA ASP A 185 18.51 -11.57 21.60
C ASP A 185 17.69 -12.79 21.20
N HIS A 186 17.52 -13.73 22.14
CA HIS A 186 16.71 -14.93 21.99
C HIS A 186 15.39 -14.88 22.79
N GLU A 187 15.00 -13.69 23.25
CA GLU A 187 13.80 -13.55 24.07
C GLU A 187 12.52 -13.80 23.25
N PRO A 188 11.72 -14.81 23.63
CA PRO A 188 10.49 -15.15 22.89
C PRO A 188 9.47 -14.00 22.93
N ARG A 189 9.08 -13.49 21.77
CA ARG A 189 8.08 -12.42 21.64
C ARG A 189 6.72 -12.99 21.22
N LYS A 190 5.75 -12.90 22.10
CA LYS A 190 4.36 -13.30 21.83
C LYS A 190 3.50 -12.04 21.72
N TYR A 191 2.92 -11.83 20.54
CA TYR A 191 2.05 -10.68 20.28
C TYR A 191 0.58 -11.09 20.33
N THR A 192 -0.26 -10.29 20.97
CA THR A 192 -1.71 -10.34 20.84
C THR A 192 -2.17 -9.81 19.49
N VAL A 193 -3.42 -10.04 19.13
CA VAL A 193 -4.00 -9.49 17.90
C VAL A 193 -4.04 -7.95 17.94
N GLU A 194 -4.32 -7.40 19.12
CA GLU A 194 -4.37 -5.95 19.36
C GLU A 194 -3.00 -5.29 19.15
N GLU A 195 -1.94 -5.87 19.70
CA GLU A 195 -0.56 -5.41 19.50
C GLU A 195 -0.15 -5.48 18.02
N LEU A 196 -0.49 -6.56 17.33
CA LEU A 196 -0.20 -6.69 15.90
C LEU A 196 -0.94 -5.66 15.04
N LYS A 197 -2.18 -5.33 15.41
CA LYS A 197 -2.93 -4.23 14.77
C LYS A 197 -2.30 -2.87 15.05
N ALA A 198 -1.86 -2.64 16.29
CA ALA A 198 -1.18 -1.39 16.67
C ALA A 198 0.13 -1.21 15.90
N ILE A 199 1.00 -2.23 15.86
CA ILE A 199 2.23 -2.24 15.05
C ILE A 199 1.92 -1.97 13.58
N THR A 200 0.91 -2.65 13.03
CA THR A 200 0.49 -2.44 11.63
C THR A 200 0.07 -1.00 11.37
N ALA A 201 -0.71 -0.40 12.27
CA ALA A 201 -1.19 0.98 12.14
C ALA A 201 -0.03 1.98 12.24
N GLU A 202 0.85 1.80 13.21
CA GLU A 202 2.04 2.64 13.44
C GLU A 202 2.94 2.67 12.19
N TYR A 203 3.39 1.53 11.71
CA TYR A 203 4.33 1.48 10.59
C TYR A 203 3.70 1.90 9.26
N ARG A 204 2.40 1.70 9.08
CA ARG A 204 1.66 2.28 7.95
C ARG A 204 1.56 3.81 8.05
N ALA A 205 1.41 4.37 9.26
CA ALA A 205 1.43 5.83 9.46
C ALA A 205 2.81 6.39 9.13
N LYS A 206 3.88 5.84 9.72
CA LYS A 206 5.28 6.22 9.43
C LYS A 206 5.60 6.18 7.93
N THR A 207 5.14 5.14 7.23
CA THR A 207 5.33 5.01 5.77
C THR A 207 4.61 6.12 5.00
N ARG A 208 3.39 6.51 5.42
CA ARG A 208 2.63 7.60 4.78
C ARG A 208 3.31 8.95 4.98
N GLU A 209 3.85 9.20 6.16
CA GLU A 209 4.58 10.44 6.47
C GLU A 209 5.84 10.58 5.63
N LEU A 210 6.66 9.52 5.53
CA LEU A 210 7.84 9.52 4.66
C LEU A 210 7.47 9.83 3.20
N LYS A 211 6.39 9.24 2.68
CA LYS A 211 5.95 9.47 1.30
C LYS A 211 5.43 10.89 1.06
N LYS A 212 4.84 11.53 2.08
CA LYS A 212 4.41 12.93 1.98
C LYS A 212 5.62 13.87 1.93
N GLY A 213 6.64 13.64 2.76
CA GLY A 213 7.87 14.43 2.75
C GLY A 213 8.71 14.29 1.47
N GLN A 214 8.50 13.23 0.68
CA GLN A 214 9.16 13.05 -0.63
C GLN A 214 8.42 13.72 -1.79
N ALA A 215 7.15 14.09 -1.59
CA ALA A 215 6.30 14.71 -2.61
C ALA A 215 6.22 16.24 -2.50
N ALA A 216 6.84 16.82 -1.47
CA ALA A 216 6.99 18.24 -1.23
C ALA A 216 8.37 18.72 -1.66
#